data_8d9b18dc8a40a68e0e699c7e7d74ec3b
#
_entry.id   8d9b18dc8a40a68e0e699c7e7d74ec3b
#
_cell.length_a   1.000
_cell.length_b   1.000
_cell.length_c   1.000
_cell.angle_alpha   90.00
_cell.angle_beta   90.00
_cell.angle_gamma   90.00
#
_symmetry.space_group_name_H-M   'P 1'
#
loop_
_entity.id
_entity.type
_entity.pdbx_description
1 polymer ?
#
loop_
_entity_poly.entity_id
_entity_poly.type
_entity_poly.pdbx_seq_one_letter_code
_entity_poly.pdbx_strand_id
1 'polypeptide(L)'
;MYIIAVVCQLRFVIKSKDKKMARKILTREEKYMKEAIKQARKAYALEEVPIGCVIVYNDEIIGRGYNRRVTDKNTLSHAELNAIKKASKKLGDWRLDDCEMYITLEPCQMCAGAIVQSRVKKVYAACMNPKAGCAGSILNLLNVPQFNHQVEFVEGICHDECSKMLSSYFKEMREKKKRLKTMTDFNQNV
;
A
#
# COMPACT_ATOMS: atom_id res chain seq x y z
N MET A 1 -13.22 -50.07 27.29
CA MET A 1 -12.60 -48.74 27.52
C MET A 1 -11.72 -48.20 26.39
N TYR A 2 -11.23 -49.00 25.44
CA TYR A 2 -10.31 -48.56 24.37
C TYR A 2 -10.98 -47.86 23.18
N ILE A 3 -12.27 -48.10 22.91
CA ILE A 3 -12.97 -47.54 21.72
C ILE A 3 -13.29 -46.06 21.90
N ILE A 4 -13.59 -45.59 23.12
CA ILE A 4 -13.95 -44.16 23.39
C ILE A 4 -12.72 -43.26 23.25
N ALA A 5 -11.53 -43.69 23.60
CA ALA A 5 -10.30 -42.93 23.48
C ALA A 5 -9.89 -42.70 22.02
N VAL A 6 -10.08 -43.66 21.15
CA VAL A 6 -9.75 -43.55 19.70
C VAL A 6 -10.69 -42.63 18.99
N VAL A 7 -11.99 -42.61 19.33
CA VAL A 7 -12.98 -41.70 18.73
C VAL A 7 -12.73 -40.26 19.18
N CYS A 8 -12.26 -40.01 20.40
CA CYS A 8 -11.94 -38.68 20.90
C CYS A 8 -10.69 -38.11 20.24
N GLN A 9 -9.63 -38.94 20.02
CA GLN A 9 -8.43 -38.55 19.30
C GLN A 9 -8.70 -38.26 17.81
N LEU A 10 -9.54 -39.05 17.13
CA LEU A 10 -9.93 -38.81 15.75
C LEU A 10 -10.75 -37.52 15.58
N ARG A 11 -11.66 -37.18 16.51
CA ARG A 11 -12.37 -35.90 16.51
C ARG A 11 -11.47 -34.69 16.73
N PHE A 12 -10.40 -34.81 17.53
CA PHE A 12 -9.46 -33.74 17.78
C PHE A 12 -8.55 -33.50 16.56
N VAL A 13 -8.11 -34.56 15.88
CA VAL A 13 -7.31 -34.49 14.65
C VAL A 13 -8.11 -33.92 13.47
N ILE A 14 -9.40 -34.26 13.34
CA ILE A 14 -10.28 -33.71 12.30
C ILE A 14 -10.52 -32.22 12.57
N LYS A 15 -10.85 -31.81 13.81
CA LYS A 15 -11.01 -30.38 14.16
C LYS A 15 -9.73 -29.54 13.97
N SER A 16 -8.54 -30.12 14.14
CA SER A 16 -7.28 -29.40 13.92
C SER A 16 -6.92 -29.26 12.43
N LYS A 17 -7.32 -30.20 11.58
CA LYS A 17 -7.14 -30.12 10.12
C LYS A 17 -8.12 -29.13 9.48
N ASP A 18 -9.36 -29.07 9.95
CA ASP A 18 -10.37 -28.10 9.43
C ASP A 18 -10.02 -26.64 9.76
N LYS A 19 -9.35 -26.38 10.90
CA LYS A 19 -8.85 -25.04 11.22
C LYS A 19 -7.71 -24.54 10.30
N LYS A 20 -7.02 -25.45 9.61
CA LYS A 20 -5.88 -25.12 8.73
C LYS A 20 -6.27 -24.83 7.29
N MET A 21 -7.54 -24.99 6.92
CA MET A 21 -8.00 -24.94 5.52
C MET A 21 -9.15 -23.96 5.22
N ALA A 22 -9.55 -23.15 6.19
CA ALA A 22 -10.39 -22.00 5.88
C ALA A 22 -9.50 -20.89 5.26
N ARG A 23 -9.28 -20.93 3.94
CA ARG A 23 -8.74 -19.77 3.22
C ARG A 23 -9.70 -18.62 3.49
N LYS A 24 -9.24 -17.60 4.23
CA LYS A 24 -10.02 -16.38 4.46
C LYS A 24 -10.45 -15.84 3.09
N ILE A 25 -11.75 -15.82 2.82
CA ILE A 25 -12.28 -15.21 1.60
C ILE A 25 -12.02 -13.71 1.74
N LEU A 26 -11.19 -13.16 0.85
CA LEU A 26 -10.90 -11.73 0.82
C LEU A 26 -12.12 -10.96 0.34
N THR A 27 -12.38 -9.80 0.96
CA THR A 27 -13.35 -8.85 0.42
C THR A 27 -12.85 -8.27 -0.91
N ARG A 28 -13.72 -7.55 -1.63
CA ARG A 28 -13.35 -6.85 -2.87
C ARG A 28 -12.20 -5.88 -2.62
N GLU A 29 -12.30 -5.08 -1.56
CA GLU A 29 -11.30 -4.08 -1.18
C GLU A 29 -9.97 -4.73 -0.78
N GLU A 30 -10.02 -5.82 0.00
CA GLU A 30 -8.81 -6.59 0.34
C GLU A 30 -8.12 -7.14 -0.92
N LYS A 31 -8.86 -7.62 -1.93
CA LYS A 31 -8.27 -8.11 -3.19
C LYS A 31 -7.48 -7.01 -3.90
N TYR A 32 -8.04 -5.81 -4.06
CA TYR A 32 -7.34 -4.70 -4.73
C TYR A 32 -6.19 -4.15 -3.87
N MET A 33 -6.35 -4.09 -2.54
CA MET A 33 -5.25 -3.72 -1.66
C MET A 33 -4.09 -4.72 -1.74
N LYS A 34 -4.35 -6.03 -1.89
CA LYS A 34 -3.29 -7.03 -2.14
C LYS A 34 -2.54 -6.78 -3.46
N GLU A 35 -3.21 -6.29 -4.49
CA GLU A 35 -2.55 -5.88 -5.72
C GLU A 35 -1.66 -4.62 -5.52
N ALA A 36 -2.12 -3.64 -4.72
CA ALA A 36 -1.29 -2.51 -4.31
C ALA A 36 -0.08 -2.97 -3.48
N ILE A 37 -0.23 -3.92 -2.56
CA ILE A 37 0.86 -4.53 -1.80
C ILE A 37 1.88 -5.22 -2.74
N LYS A 38 1.44 -5.90 -3.79
CA LYS A 38 2.36 -6.45 -4.80
C LYS A 38 3.21 -5.37 -5.48
N GLN A 39 2.62 -4.18 -5.73
CA GLN A 39 3.39 -3.06 -6.25
C GLN A 39 4.38 -2.52 -5.19
N ALA A 40 3.97 -2.40 -3.92
CA ALA A 40 4.86 -1.98 -2.84
C ALA A 40 6.08 -2.91 -2.68
N ARG A 41 5.90 -4.22 -2.86
CA ARG A 41 7.01 -5.18 -2.85
C ARG A 41 8.01 -4.97 -4.00
N LYS A 42 7.57 -4.44 -5.15
CA LYS A 42 8.49 -4.04 -6.24
C LYS A 42 9.35 -2.84 -5.85
N ALA A 43 8.75 -1.85 -5.17
CA ALA A 43 9.51 -0.74 -4.60
C ALA A 43 10.53 -1.23 -3.58
N TYR A 44 10.10 -2.11 -2.66
CA TYR A 44 10.99 -2.73 -1.65
C TYR A 44 12.22 -3.39 -2.28
N ALA A 45 12.03 -4.18 -3.34
CA ALA A 45 13.10 -4.86 -4.06
C ALA A 45 14.10 -3.90 -4.74
N LEU A 46 13.70 -2.65 -4.99
CA LEU A 46 14.54 -1.57 -5.51
C LEU A 46 15.14 -0.68 -4.40
N GLU A 47 15.04 -1.07 -3.15
CA GLU A 47 15.42 -0.27 -1.98
C GLU A 47 14.67 1.09 -1.92
N GLU A 48 13.52 1.18 -2.52
CA GLU A 48 12.59 2.32 -2.40
C GLU A 48 11.63 2.12 -1.23
N VAL A 49 11.13 3.22 -0.66
CA VAL A 49 10.06 3.12 0.34
C VAL A 49 8.91 2.28 -0.23
N PRO A 50 8.48 1.20 0.44
CA PRO A 50 7.56 0.22 -0.12
C PRO A 50 6.12 0.75 -0.16
N ILE A 51 5.87 1.63 -1.10
CA ILE A 51 4.56 2.20 -1.39
C ILE A 51 4.12 1.69 -2.76
N GLY A 52 2.90 1.16 -2.80
CA GLY A 52 2.27 0.66 -4.02
C GLY A 52 0.85 1.15 -4.15
N CYS A 53 0.42 1.36 -5.38
CA CYS A 53 -0.89 1.90 -5.71
C CYS A 53 -1.49 1.17 -6.91
N VAL A 54 -2.81 0.95 -6.88
CA VAL A 54 -3.60 0.53 -8.04
C VAL A 54 -4.83 1.41 -8.17
N ILE A 55 -5.27 1.62 -9.42
CA ILE A 55 -6.51 2.32 -9.75
C ILE A 55 -7.44 1.33 -10.45
N VAL A 56 -8.68 1.30 -10.00
CA VAL A 56 -9.73 0.39 -10.44
C VAL A 56 -10.86 1.18 -11.07
N TYR A 57 -11.35 0.72 -12.19
CA TYR A 57 -12.53 1.22 -12.89
C TYR A 57 -13.34 0.02 -13.38
N ASN A 58 -14.63 -0.02 -13.09
CA ASN A 58 -15.54 -1.13 -13.45
C ASN A 58 -14.96 -2.52 -13.10
N ASP A 59 -14.48 -2.68 -11.86
CA ASP A 59 -13.84 -3.90 -11.35
C ASP A 59 -12.54 -4.33 -12.08
N GLU A 60 -12.02 -3.52 -13.00
CA GLU A 60 -10.75 -3.76 -13.67
C GLU A 60 -9.64 -2.84 -13.15
N ILE A 61 -8.44 -3.37 -12.91
CA ILE A 61 -7.28 -2.53 -12.58
C ILE A 61 -6.75 -1.89 -13.87
N ILE A 62 -6.93 -0.58 -13.99
CA ILE A 62 -6.51 0.21 -15.13
C ILE A 62 -5.17 0.92 -14.94
N GLY A 63 -4.70 1.10 -13.68
CA GLY A 63 -3.42 1.72 -13.36
C GLY A 63 -2.70 0.97 -12.24
N ARG A 64 -1.39 0.79 -12.35
CA ARG A 64 -0.51 0.22 -11.32
C ARG A 64 0.72 1.08 -11.17
N GLY A 65 1.04 1.51 -9.95
CA GLY A 65 2.21 2.31 -9.62
C GLY A 65 2.92 1.80 -8.37
N TYR A 66 4.19 2.06 -8.29
CA TYR A 66 4.99 1.87 -7.08
C TYR A 66 6.04 2.97 -6.99
N ASN A 67 6.52 3.26 -5.78
CA ASN A 67 7.49 4.30 -5.55
C ASN A 67 8.81 4.00 -6.25
N ARG A 68 9.36 5.02 -6.95
CA ARG A 68 10.60 4.98 -7.71
C ARG A 68 11.39 6.29 -7.60
N ARG A 69 11.13 7.06 -6.54
CA ARG A 69 11.68 8.42 -6.41
C ARG A 69 13.20 8.47 -6.53
N VAL A 70 13.91 7.55 -5.87
CA VAL A 70 15.37 7.49 -5.90
C VAL A 70 15.85 6.87 -7.20
N THR A 71 15.24 5.78 -7.63
CA THR A 71 15.57 5.04 -8.87
C THR A 71 15.44 5.94 -10.10
N ASP A 72 14.35 6.68 -10.22
CA ASP A 72 14.09 7.58 -11.36
C ASP A 72 14.72 8.97 -11.17
N LYS A 73 15.34 9.25 -10.01
CA LYS A 73 15.85 10.58 -9.62
C LYS A 73 14.81 11.68 -9.81
N ASN A 74 13.54 11.37 -9.52
CA ASN A 74 12.41 12.24 -9.80
C ASN A 74 11.41 12.26 -8.65
N THR A 75 11.18 13.44 -8.07
CA THR A 75 10.22 13.66 -6.98
C THR A 75 8.80 13.21 -7.35
N LEU A 76 8.42 13.30 -8.62
CA LEU A 76 7.09 12.93 -9.09
C LEU A 76 6.88 11.41 -9.21
N SER A 77 7.92 10.58 -9.10
CA SER A 77 7.83 9.13 -9.25
C SER A 77 7.28 8.44 -7.99
N HIS A 78 6.21 8.99 -7.39
CA HIS A 78 5.44 8.33 -6.34
C HIS A 78 4.48 7.30 -6.92
N ALA A 79 4.07 6.33 -6.11
CA ALA A 79 3.21 5.23 -6.51
C ALA A 79 1.89 5.70 -7.12
N GLU A 80 1.26 6.70 -6.50
CA GLU A 80 -0.01 7.30 -6.88
C GLU A 80 0.09 7.96 -8.26
N LEU A 81 1.10 8.82 -8.46
CA LEU A 81 1.29 9.53 -9.72
C LEU A 81 1.60 8.57 -10.86
N ASN A 82 2.40 7.53 -10.59
CA ASN A 82 2.68 6.47 -11.55
C ASN A 82 1.43 5.66 -11.91
N ALA A 83 0.51 5.45 -10.96
CA ALA A 83 -0.77 4.78 -11.19
C ALA A 83 -1.72 5.67 -11.99
N ILE A 84 -1.88 6.95 -11.61
CA ILE A 84 -2.70 7.95 -12.30
C ILE A 84 -2.28 8.06 -13.77
N LYS A 85 -0.98 8.26 -14.04
CA LYS A 85 -0.46 8.36 -15.41
C LYS A 85 -0.85 7.17 -16.28
N LYS A 86 -0.79 5.95 -15.74
CA LYS A 86 -1.15 4.72 -16.47
C LYS A 86 -2.65 4.57 -16.63
N ALA A 87 -3.42 4.92 -15.60
CA ALA A 87 -4.88 4.87 -15.65
C ALA A 87 -5.41 5.83 -16.71
N SER A 88 -4.96 7.09 -16.68
CA SER A 88 -5.34 8.11 -17.67
C SER A 88 -4.98 7.68 -19.11
N LYS A 89 -3.80 7.09 -19.30
CA LYS A 89 -3.41 6.56 -20.62
C LYS A 89 -4.32 5.42 -21.07
N LYS A 90 -4.71 4.52 -20.15
CA LYS A 90 -5.58 3.37 -20.48
C LYS A 90 -7.01 3.82 -20.76
N LEU A 91 -7.51 4.81 -20.01
CA LEU A 91 -8.86 5.34 -20.16
C LEU A 91 -8.99 6.32 -21.36
N GLY A 92 -7.86 6.91 -21.79
CA GLY A 92 -7.84 7.92 -22.84
C GLY A 92 -8.27 9.31 -22.36
N ASP A 93 -8.36 9.52 -21.04
CA ASP A 93 -8.79 10.78 -20.41
C ASP A 93 -7.93 11.08 -19.17
N TRP A 94 -7.76 12.37 -18.87
CA TRP A 94 -7.14 12.82 -17.61
C TRP A 94 -8.10 12.67 -16.42
N ARG A 95 -9.42 12.67 -16.65
CA ARG A 95 -10.46 12.48 -15.65
C ARG A 95 -10.59 10.99 -15.34
N LEU A 96 -10.51 10.69 -14.06
CA LEU A 96 -10.66 9.33 -13.52
C LEU A 96 -11.96 9.25 -12.72
N ASP A 97 -13.03 9.83 -13.25
CA ASP A 97 -14.37 9.79 -12.67
C ASP A 97 -14.78 8.32 -12.49
N ASP A 98 -15.46 8.02 -11.39
CA ASP A 98 -15.85 6.66 -10.95
C ASP A 98 -14.70 5.68 -10.67
N CYS A 99 -13.44 6.13 -10.76
CA CYS A 99 -12.30 5.30 -10.39
C CYS A 99 -12.10 5.26 -8.88
N GLU A 100 -11.65 4.10 -8.40
CA GLU A 100 -11.22 3.88 -7.03
C GLU A 100 -9.72 3.67 -6.98
N MET A 101 -9.04 4.30 -6.01
CA MET A 101 -7.61 4.13 -5.77
C MET A 101 -7.38 3.31 -4.50
N TYR A 102 -6.48 2.35 -4.57
CA TYR A 102 -6.00 1.56 -3.44
C TYR A 102 -4.50 1.80 -3.26
N ILE A 103 -4.12 2.28 -2.08
CA ILE A 103 -2.74 2.66 -1.76
C ILE A 103 -2.30 2.11 -0.41
N THR A 104 -1.05 1.68 -0.31
CA THR A 104 -0.51 1.05 0.91
C THR A 104 -0.16 2.04 2.03
N LEU A 105 -0.03 3.34 1.72
CA LEU A 105 0.25 4.42 2.67
C LEU A 105 -0.54 5.66 2.28
N GLU A 106 -1.04 6.40 3.26
CA GLU A 106 -1.74 7.68 3.07
C GLU A 106 -0.98 8.63 2.13
N PRO A 107 -1.67 9.25 1.15
CA PRO A 107 -1.03 10.13 0.18
C PRO A 107 -0.49 11.41 0.82
N CYS A 108 0.69 11.85 0.36
CA CYS A 108 1.26 13.14 0.72
C CYS A 108 0.55 14.30 -0.02
N GLN A 109 0.90 15.55 0.29
CA GLN A 109 0.26 16.74 -0.28
C GLN A 109 0.30 16.79 -1.82
N MET A 110 1.40 16.38 -2.44
CA MET A 110 1.53 16.31 -3.90
C MET A 110 0.56 15.29 -4.49
N CYS A 111 0.50 14.10 -3.90
CA CYS A 111 -0.34 13.02 -4.38
C CYS A 111 -1.83 13.28 -4.09
N ALA A 112 -2.16 13.82 -2.92
CA ALA A 112 -3.53 14.23 -2.59
C ALA A 112 -4.05 15.29 -3.57
N GLY A 113 -3.23 16.29 -3.90
CA GLY A 113 -3.57 17.28 -4.93
C GLY A 113 -3.79 16.63 -6.30
N ALA A 114 -2.95 15.71 -6.72
CA ALA A 114 -3.11 15.00 -7.99
C ALA A 114 -4.38 14.11 -8.02
N ILE A 115 -4.72 13.45 -6.91
CA ILE A 115 -5.94 12.65 -6.75
C ILE A 115 -7.19 13.52 -6.95
N VAL A 116 -7.24 14.69 -6.29
CA VAL A 116 -8.34 15.65 -6.45
C VAL A 116 -8.41 16.16 -7.88
N GLN A 117 -7.27 16.58 -8.47
CA GLN A 117 -7.23 17.10 -9.84
C GLN A 117 -7.66 16.06 -10.88
N SER A 118 -7.28 14.80 -10.70
CA SER A 118 -7.68 13.71 -11.61
C SER A 118 -9.11 13.20 -11.38
N ARG A 119 -9.87 13.77 -10.43
CA ARG A 119 -11.27 13.40 -10.17
C ARG A 119 -11.49 11.96 -9.69
N VAL A 120 -10.51 11.38 -9.01
CA VAL A 120 -10.69 10.05 -8.39
C VAL A 120 -11.85 10.10 -7.39
N LYS A 121 -12.78 9.17 -7.49
CA LYS A 121 -13.99 9.13 -6.68
C LYS A 121 -13.71 8.74 -5.23
N LYS A 122 -12.89 7.73 -5.05
CA LYS A 122 -12.64 7.12 -3.73
C LYS A 122 -11.22 6.61 -3.57
N VAL A 123 -10.66 6.81 -2.38
CA VAL A 123 -9.33 6.33 -2.00
C VAL A 123 -9.44 5.39 -0.80
N TYR A 124 -8.83 4.22 -0.91
CA TYR A 124 -8.63 3.28 0.18
C TYR A 124 -7.14 3.26 0.55
N ALA A 125 -6.81 3.63 1.77
CA ALA A 125 -5.44 3.56 2.30
C ALA A 125 -5.28 2.41 3.29
N ALA A 126 -4.13 1.72 3.28
CA ALA A 126 -3.84 0.71 4.28
C ALA A 126 -3.36 1.32 5.60
N CYS A 127 -2.38 2.22 5.54
CA CYS A 127 -1.78 2.88 6.70
C CYS A 127 -1.90 4.40 6.60
N MET A 128 -2.08 5.04 7.75
CA MET A 128 -1.95 6.50 7.87
C MET A 128 -0.48 6.91 7.93
N ASN A 129 -0.18 8.16 7.57
CA ASN A 129 1.17 8.72 7.52
C ASN A 129 1.28 9.98 8.40
N PRO A 130 1.57 9.84 9.71
CA PRO A 130 1.61 10.97 10.64
C PRO A 130 2.64 12.06 10.29
N LYS A 131 3.60 11.77 9.40
CA LYS A 131 4.69 12.69 9.05
C LYS A 131 4.44 13.53 7.80
N ALA A 132 3.63 13.04 6.88
CA ALA A 132 3.42 13.69 5.57
C ALA A 132 2.04 13.42 4.96
N GLY A 133 1.14 12.73 5.67
CA GLY A 133 -0.18 12.37 5.18
C GLY A 133 -1.11 13.57 5.04
N CYS A 134 -1.79 13.65 3.92
CA CYS A 134 -2.70 14.75 3.60
C CYS A 134 -4.11 14.27 3.22
N ALA A 135 -4.53 13.15 3.79
CA ALA A 135 -5.90 12.64 3.74
C ALA A 135 -6.54 12.52 5.14
N GLY A 136 -5.97 13.22 6.13
CA GLY A 136 -6.47 13.25 7.52
C GLY A 136 -5.39 13.32 8.59
N SER A 137 -4.14 12.88 8.34
CA SER A 137 -3.09 12.88 9.36
C SER A 137 -2.58 14.27 9.72
N ILE A 138 -2.14 15.07 8.75
CA ILE A 138 -1.65 16.44 8.95
C ILE A 138 -2.67 17.44 8.42
N LEU A 139 -3.11 17.23 7.20
CA LEU A 139 -4.14 18.00 6.50
C LEU A 139 -5.13 17.03 5.85
N ASN A 140 -6.31 17.52 5.50
CA ASN A 140 -7.25 16.79 4.66
C ASN A 140 -7.46 17.51 3.34
N LEU A 141 -6.56 17.30 2.38
CA LEU A 141 -6.66 17.89 1.05
C LEU A 141 -7.67 17.17 0.14
N LEU A 142 -8.14 15.99 0.52
CA LEU A 142 -9.13 15.24 -0.24
C LEU A 142 -10.55 15.82 -0.08
N ASN A 143 -10.79 16.57 1.01
CA ASN A 143 -12.12 17.09 1.39
C ASN A 143 -12.09 18.58 1.77
N VAL A 144 -11.36 19.40 1.02
CA VAL A 144 -11.39 20.84 1.18
C VAL A 144 -12.70 21.38 0.54
N PRO A 145 -13.61 22.01 1.31
CA PRO A 145 -14.93 22.41 0.80
C PRO A 145 -14.91 23.35 -0.41
N GLN A 146 -13.84 24.16 -0.54
CA GLN A 146 -13.67 25.12 -1.63
C GLN A 146 -13.15 24.48 -2.92
N PHE A 147 -12.69 23.23 -2.87
CA PHE A 147 -12.25 22.52 -4.06
C PHE A 147 -13.47 22.06 -4.87
N ASN A 148 -13.31 22.02 -6.18
CA ASN A 148 -14.35 21.62 -7.12
C ASN A 148 -14.54 20.09 -7.24
N HIS A 149 -13.86 19.30 -6.39
CA HIS A 149 -14.00 17.86 -6.28
C HIS A 149 -13.68 17.40 -4.86
N GLN A 150 -14.47 16.48 -4.35
CA GLN A 150 -14.32 15.85 -3.06
C GLN A 150 -14.06 14.36 -3.28
N VAL A 151 -13.20 13.75 -2.48
CA VAL A 151 -12.80 12.35 -2.59
C VAL A 151 -13.23 11.60 -1.35
N GLU A 152 -13.98 10.53 -1.50
CA GLU A 152 -14.27 9.64 -0.38
C GLU A 152 -12.98 8.96 0.09
N PHE A 153 -12.76 8.88 1.42
CA PHE A 153 -11.56 8.28 1.99
C PHE A 153 -11.92 7.18 2.99
N VAL A 154 -11.26 6.02 2.86
CA VAL A 154 -11.39 4.87 3.76
C VAL A 154 -9.99 4.39 4.14
N GLU A 155 -9.73 4.20 5.44
CA GLU A 155 -8.45 3.71 5.95
C GLU A 155 -8.53 2.29 6.52
N GLY A 156 -7.37 1.66 6.73
CA GLY A 156 -7.23 0.42 7.50
C GLY A 156 -7.28 -0.87 6.71
N ILE A 157 -7.49 -0.83 5.39
CA ILE A 157 -7.57 -2.05 4.56
C ILE A 157 -6.19 -2.74 4.48
N CYS A 158 -6.06 -3.94 5.03
CA CYS A 158 -4.81 -4.71 5.14
C CYS A 158 -3.71 -3.96 5.95
N HIS A 159 -4.09 -3.16 6.94
CA HIS A 159 -3.19 -2.32 7.75
C HIS A 159 -1.96 -3.07 8.26
N ASP A 160 -2.15 -4.20 8.95
CA ASP A 160 -1.05 -4.91 9.62
C ASP A 160 0.05 -5.37 8.67
N GLU A 161 -0.33 -5.85 7.47
CA GLU A 161 0.64 -6.28 6.46
C GLU A 161 1.44 -5.11 5.92
N CYS A 162 0.79 -3.99 5.64
CA CYS A 162 1.46 -2.78 5.13
C CYS A 162 2.34 -2.13 6.19
N SER A 163 1.85 -1.99 7.42
CA SER A 163 2.59 -1.45 8.56
C SER A 163 3.83 -2.27 8.87
N LYS A 164 3.72 -3.60 8.87
CA LYS A 164 4.86 -4.50 9.06
C LYS A 164 5.90 -4.35 7.94
N MET A 165 5.47 -4.26 6.70
CA MET A 165 6.37 -4.09 5.55
C MET A 165 7.14 -2.76 5.63
N LEU A 166 6.47 -1.65 5.95
CA LEU A 166 7.08 -0.34 6.15
C LEU A 166 8.08 -0.36 7.31
N SER A 167 7.69 -0.93 8.45
CA SER A 167 8.54 -1.01 9.64
C SER A 167 9.80 -1.82 9.39
N SER A 168 9.69 -2.97 8.69
CA SER A 168 10.82 -3.82 8.32
C SER A 168 11.78 -3.07 7.40
N TYR A 169 11.27 -2.41 6.37
CA TYR A 169 12.07 -1.59 5.45
C TYR A 169 12.88 -0.52 6.17
N PHE A 170 12.22 0.29 7.02
CA PHE A 170 12.94 1.36 7.72
C PHE A 170 13.94 0.83 8.75
N LYS A 171 13.69 -0.32 9.36
CA LYS A 171 14.66 -1.00 10.23
C LYS A 171 15.90 -1.40 9.43
N GLU A 172 15.74 -2.10 8.31
CA GLU A 172 16.84 -2.53 7.44
C GLU A 172 17.65 -1.34 6.90
N MET A 173 16.99 -0.25 6.50
CA MET A 173 17.68 0.94 6.01
C MET A 173 18.53 1.63 7.11
N ARG A 174 18.03 1.67 8.36
CA ARG A 174 18.83 2.18 9.49
C ARG A 174 20.05 1.31 9.78
N GLU A 175 19.88 -0.01 9.76
CA GLU A 175 20.99 -0.95 9.98
C GLU A 175 22.04 -0.85 8.86
N LYS A 176 21.60 -0.76 7.59
CA LYS A 176 22.49 -0.55 6.44
C LYS A 176 23.30 0.74 6.56
N LYS A 177 22.63 1.85 6.91
CA LYS A 177 23.29 3.15 7.12
C LYS A 177 24.31 3.10 8.25
N LYS A 178 24.01 2.42 9.36
CA LYS A 178 24.92 2.25 10.49
C LYS A 178 26.18 1.48 10.08
N ARG A 179 26.03 0.35 9.36
CA ARG A 179 27.17 -0.44 8.86
C ARG A 179 28.07 0.37 7.92
N LEU A 180 27.47 1.10 6.97
CA LEU A 180 28.26 1.95 6.05
C LEU A 180 29.05 3.00 6.79
N LYS A 181 28.45 3.67 7.80
CA LYS A 181 29.16 4.68 8.61
C LYS A 181 30.35 4.06 9.34
N THR A 182 30.18 2.91 9.99
CA THR A 182 31.27 2.22 10.70
C THR A 182 32.44 1.86 9.76
N MET A 183 32.14 1.42 8.52
CA MET A 183 33.18 1.11 7.51
C MET A 183 33.92 2.37 7.04
N THR A 184 33.20 3.49 6.87
CA THR A 184 33.82 4.77 6.46
C THR A 184 34.74 5.30 7.56
N ASP A 185 34.29 5.27 8.84
CA ASP A 185 35.08 5.73 9.99
C ASP A 185 36.34 4.87 10.18
N PHE A 186 36.26 3.55 9.91
CA PHE A 186 37.42 2.66 9.97
C PHE A 186 38.46 3.02 8.89
N ASN A 187 38.04 3.29 7.65
CA ASN A 187 38.94 3.62 6.54
C ASN A 187 39.56 5.01 6.63
N GLN A 188 39.04 5.93 7.46
CA GLN A 188 39.62 7.27 7.70
C GLN A 188 40.63 7.26 8.82
N ASN A 189 40.73 6.22 9.64
CA ASN A 189 41.64 6.08 10.76
C ASN A 189 42.84 5.12 10.47
N VAL A 190 43.01 4.69 9.24
CA VAL A 190 44.16 3.94 8.71
C VAL A 190 44.93 4.79 7.72
#